data_043d91000501f2e742a0fd6a48e11708
#
_entry.id   043d91000501f2e742a0fd6a48e11708
#
_cell.length_a   1.000
_cell.length_b   1.000
_cell.length_c   1.000
_cell.angle_alpha   90.00
_cell.angle_beta   90.00
_cell.angle_gamma   90.00
#
_symmetry.space_group_name_H-M   'P 1'
#
loop_
_entity.id
_entity.type
_entity.pdbx_description
1 polymer ?
#
loop_
_entity_poly.entity_id
_entity_poly.type
_entity_poly.pdbx_seq_one_letter_code
_entity_poly.pdbx_strand_id
1 'polypeptide(L)'
;VGLQAGDVITTINGREVHAGSDLIDPVVDTPIGHSVNLSYFRNGKQSNVSVNVADMTKIFPQDTDTDSTPTDAEVEQAPTTFGLHVEALTPEVSRHLGLSATQTGVIVTEDPDPTSFAEDLNFRRGEVIAEINHVAINSIQDYKQAIEKLKPGQDVLFKVIYADGTGQVYTVFHAGTIPQPGQ
;
A
#
# COMPACT_ATOMS: atom_id res chain seq x y z
N VAL A 1 -19.22 1.19 -1.78
CA VAL A 1 -19.56 -0.10 -2.40
C VAL A 1 -20.20 -0.96 -1.32
N GLY A 2 -21.33 -1.64 -1.57
CA GLY A 2 -22.14 -2.34 -0.56
C GLY A 2 -21.58 -3.65 0.00
N LEU A 3 -20.34 -4.05 -0.33
CA LEU A 3 -19.68 -5.23 0.23
C LEU A 3 -19.12 -4.94 1.64
N GLN A 4 -19.13 -5.95 2.50
CA GLN A 4 -18.64 -5.88 3.87
C GLN A 4 -17.74 -7.07 4.18
N ALA A 5 -16.89 -6.92 5.20
CA ALA A 5 -16.11 -8.03 5.70
C ALA A 5 -17.03 -9.17 6.16
N GLY A 6 -16.71 -10.41 5.73
CA GLY A 6 -17.54 -11.58 5.96
C GLY A 6 -18.49 -11.94 4.82
N ASP A 7 -18.54 -11.15 3.75
CA ASP A 7 -19.26 -11.54 2.53
C ASP A 7 -18.46 -12.62 1.77
N VAL A 8 -19.15 -13.63 1.31
CA VAL A 8 -18.57 -14.69 0.47
C VAL A 8 -19.01 -14.45 -0.96
N ILE A 9 -18.09 -14.00 -1.82
CA ILE A 9 -18.38 -13.81 -3.25
C ILE A 9 -18.50 -15.17 -3.92
N THR A 10 -19.58 -15.37 -4.64
CA THR A 10 -19.88 -16.64 -5.31
C THR A 10 -19.84 -16.56 -6.83
N THR A 11 -20.16 -15.41 -7.40
CA THR A 11 -20.05 -15.19 -8.85
C THR A 11 -19.62 -13.80 -9.20
N ILE A 12 -18.95 -13.65 -10.34
CA ILE A 12 -18.63 -12.38 -11.00
C ILE A 12 -19.09 -12.45 -12.47
N ASN A 13 -19.94 -11.49 -12.88
CA ASN A 13 -20.55 -11.48 -14.22
C ASN A 13 -21.13 -12.85 -14.65
N GLY A 14 -21.69 -13.61 -13.68
CA GLY A 14 -22.28 -14.92 -13.90
C GLY A 14 -21.28 -16.10 -13.93
N ARG A 15 -19.97 -15.85 -13.77
CA ARG A 15 -18.94 -16.87 -13.60
C ARG A 15 -18.80 -17.23 -12.13
N GLU A 16 -18.68 -18.50 -11.80
CA GLU A 16 -18.43 -18.97 -10.43
C GLU A 16 -17.04 -18.58 -9.96
N VAL A 17 -16.95 -18.17 -8.70
CA VAL A 17 -15.72 -17.77 -8.02
C VAL A 17 -15.42 -18.82 -6.96
N HIS A 18 -14.28 -19.49 -7.08
CA HIS A 18 -13.79 -20.49 -6.12
C HIS A 18 -12.55 -20.00 -5.37
N ALA A 19 -11.80 -19.08 -5.97
CA ALA A 19 -10.61 -18.48 -5.39
C ALA A 19 -10.55 -16.96 -5.69
N GLY A 20 -9.77 -16.22 -4.92
CA GLY A 20 -9.58 -14.79 -5.15
C GLY A 20 -9.00 -14.45 -6.54
N SER A 21 -8.19 -15.35 -7.10
CA SER A 21 -7.68 -15.24 -8.48
C SER A 21 -8.78 -15.19 -9.55
N ASP A 22 -9.91 -15.85 -9.31
CA ASP A 22 -11.02 -15.90 -10.28
C ASP A 22 -11.72 -14.54 -10.45
N LEU A 23 -11.45 -13.59 -9.56
CA LEU A 23 -11.94 -12.23 -9.63
C LEU A 23 -11.06 -11.34 -10.51
N ILE A 24 -9.78 -11.68 -10.67
CA ILE A 24 -8.78 -10.81 -11.33
C ILE A 24 -9.09 -10.67 -12.82
N ASP A 25 -9.21 -11.78 -13.53
CA ASP A 25 -9.43 -11.78 -14.98
C ASP A 25 -10.70 -11.02 -15.41
N PRO A 26 -11.90 -11.26 -14.80
CA PRO A 26 -13.10 -10.52 -15.15
C PRO A 26 -13.04 -9.02 -14.84
N VAL A 27 -12.27 -8.62 -13.84
CA VAL A 27 -12.08 -7.20 -13.50
C VAL A 27 -11.13 -6.54 -14.49
N VAL A 28 -10.02 -7.21 -14.85
CA VAL A 28 -9.04 -6.72 -15.83
C VAL A 28 -9.66 -6.63 -17.22
N ASP A 29 -10.48 -7.60 -17.61
CA ASP A 29 -11.20 -7.62 -18.91
C ASP A 29 -12.30 -6.56 -19.01
N THR A 30 -12.72 -5.97 -17.88
CA THR A 30 -13.78 -4.96 -17.88
C THR A 30 -13.20 -3.57 -18.06
N PRO A 31 -13.59 -2.82 -19.10
CA PRO A 31 -13.10 -1.45 -19.31
C PRO A 31 -13.40 -0.55 -18.11
N ILE A 32 -12.46 0.35 -17.83
CA ILE A 32 -12.59 1.37 -16.77
C ILE A 32 -13.89 2.17 -16.97
N GLY A 33 -14.61 2.41 -15.87
CA GLY A 33 -15.91 3.08 -15.88
C GLY A 33 -17.10 2.16 -16.14
N HIS A 34 -16.86 0.89 -16.48
CA HIS A 34 -17.89 -0.12 -16.57
C HIS A 34 -18.08 -0.87 -15.25
N SER A 35 -19.22 -1.53 -15.09
CA SER A 35 -19.56 -2.24 -13.87
C SER A 35 -19.43 -3.73 -14.02
N VAL A 36 -18.91 -4.39 -12.99
CA VAL A 36 -18.99 -5.84 -12.81
C VAL A 36 -20.10 -6.17 -11.83
N ASN A 37 -20.84 -7.24 -12.08
CA ASN A 37 -21.91 -7.71 -11.19
C ASN A 37 -21.38 -8.84 -10.34
N LEU A 38 -21.42 -8.67 -9.03
CA LEU A 38 -21.01 -9.67 -8.05
C LEU A 38 -22.22 -10.24 -7.35
N SER A 39 -22.28 -11.58 -7.23
CA SER A 39 -23.19 -12.24 -6.29
C SER A 39 -22.40 -12.65 -5.05
N TYR A 40 -22.98 -12.45 -3.90
CA TYR A 40 -22.34 -12.79 -2.63
C TYR A 40 -23.35 -13.28 -1.61
N PHE A 41 -22.86 -14.07 -0.66
CA PHE A 41 -23.61 -14.50 0.51
C PHE A 41 -23.23 -13.65 1.73
N ARG A 42 -24.26 -13.15 2.44
CA ARG A 42 -24.14 -12.46 3.72
C ARG A 42 -25.18 -13.03 4.67
N ASN A 43 -24.76 -13.53 5.83
CA ASN A 43 -25.66 -14.11 6.84
C ASN A 43 -26.62 -15.16 6.27
N GLY A 44 -26.14 -16.03 5.37
CA GLY A 44 -26.96 -17.09 4.75
C GLY A 44 -27.90 -16.62 3.65
N LYS A 45 -27.90 -15.34 3.28
CA LYS A 45 -28.69 -14.77 2.18
C LYS A 45 -27.82 -14.40 1.00
N GLN A 46 -28.24 -14.79 -0.20
CA GLN A 46 -27.62 -14.36 -1.43
C GLN A 46 -28.07 -12.95 -1.80
N SER A 47 -27.14 -12.13 -2.21
CA SER A 47 -27.36 -10.75 -2.65
C SER A 47 -26.46 -10.43 -3.84
N ASN A 48 -26.84 -9.43 -4.62
CA ASN A 48 -26.07 -8.98 -5.77
C ASN A 48 -25.68 -7.51 -5.60
N VAL A 49 -24.50 -7.15 -6.08
CA VAL A 49 -24.04 -5.77 -6.10
C VAL A 49 -23.33 -5.49 -7.42
N SER A 50 -23.56 -4.31 -7.97
CA SER A 50 -22.84 -3.82 -9.14
C SER A 50 -21.73 -2.91 -8.67
N VAL A 51 -20.49 -3.19 -9.07
CA VAL A 51 -19.28 -2.46 -8.69
C VAL A 51 -18.66 -1.86 -9.94
N ASN A 52 -18.45 -0.55 -9.95
CA ASN A 52 -17.76 0.11 -11.06
C ASN A 52 -16.26 -0.19 -10.99
N VAL A 53 -15.71 -0.62 -12.13
CA VAL A 53 -14.27 -0.75 -12.30
C VAL A 53 -13.70 0.66 -12.43
N ALA A 54 -12.93 1.07 -11.43
CA ALA A 54 -12.25 2.34 -11.44
C ALA A 54 -10.80 2.17 -11.90
N ASP A 55 -10.28 3.20 -12.53
CA ASP A 55 -8.86 3.24 -12.88
C ASP A 55 -8.04 3.37 -11.59
N MET A 56 -7.20 2.39 -11.34
CA MET A 56 -6.33 2.36 -10.18
C MET A 56 -5.33 3.52 -10.22
N THR A 57 -4.97 3.99 -11.41
CA THR A 57 -4.10 5.16 -11.61
C THR A 57 -4.78 6.47 -11.22
N LYS A 58 -6.13 6.54 -11.25
CA LYS A 58 -6.90 7.70 -10.75
C LYS A 58 -7.16 7.63 -9.25
N ILE A 59 -7.12 6.44 -8.69
CA ILE A 59 -7.20 6.22 -7.23
C ILE A 59 -5.81 6.35 -6.62
N PHE A 60 -4.78 5.98 -7.38
CA PHE A 60 -3.36 6.14 -7.09
C PHE A 60 -2.73 6.82 -8.32
N PRO A 61 -2.62 8.15 -8.37
CA PRO A 61 -1.95 8.82 -9.48
C PRO A 61 -0.52 8.28 -9.60
N GLN A 62 -0.26 7.49 -10.63
CA GLN A 62 1.09 7.30 -11.12
C GLN A 62 1.34 8.48 -12.06
N ASP A 63 2.18 9.41 -11.65
CA ASP A 63 2.65 10.48 -12.51
C ASP A 63 3.48 9.88 -13.65
N THR A 64 2.84 9.62 -14.78
CA THR A 64 3.51 9.55 -16.06
C THR A 64 2.87 10.59 -16.97
N ASP A 65 3.69 11.58 -17.28
CA ASP A 65 3.65 12.55 -18.38
C ASP A 65 3.00 13.92 -18.15
N THR A 66 3.92 14.85 -17.99
CA THR A 66 4.15 16.10 -18.74
C THR A 66 2.99 17.10 -18.87
N ASP A 67 3.28 18.26 -18.29
CA ASP A 67 2.83 19.58 -18.67
C ASP A 67 1.46 20.06 -18.16
N SER A 68 1.46 20.41 -16.89
CA SER A 68 0.68 21.54 -16.37
C SER A 68 1.20 21.91 -14.99
N THR A 69 1.81 23.05 -14.92
CA THR A 69 2.26 23.70 -13.69
C THR A 69 1.12 23.78 -12.68
N PRO A 70 1.22 23.13 -11.53
CA PRO A 70 0.57 23.58 -10.31
C PRO A 70 1.62 23.89 -9.27
N THR A 71 1.37 24.98 -8.65
CA THR A 71 1.89 25.57 -7.45
C THR A 71 2.49 24.57 -6.45
N ASP A 72 3.78 24.81 -6.13
CA ASP A 72 4.61 24.25 -5.09
C ASP A 72 3.91 23.64 -3.86
N ALA A 73 3.75 22.34 -3.87
CA ALA A 73 3.97 21.49 -2.73
C ALA A 73 4.94 20.39 -3.22
N GLU A 74 6.25 20.63 -3.12
CA GLU A 74 7.28 19.63 -3.34
C GLU A 74 6.95 18.40 -2.47
N VAL A 75 6.49 17.32 -3.11
CA VAL A 75 6.43 16.00 -2.46
C VAL A 75 7.87 15.57 -2.29
N GLU A 76 8.38 15.74 -1.08
CA GLU A 76 9.76 15.44 -0.75
C GLU A 76 9.94 13.91 -0.78
N GLN A 77 10.57 13.42 -1.83
CA GLN A 77 10.94 11.99 -1.98
C GLN A 77 12.28 11.73 -1.30
N ALA A 78 12.41 10.57 -0.67
CA ALA A 78 13.70 10.11 -0.21
C ALA A 78 14.43 9.35 -1.34
N PRO A 79 15.76 9.40 -1.37
CA PRO A 79 16.53 8.53 -2.26
C PRO A 79 16.19 7.07 -1.97
N THR A 80 16.08 6.27 -3.03
CA THR A 80 15.85 4.83 -2.93
C THR A 80 16.96 4.20 -2.09
N THR A 81 16.60 3.72 -0.93
CA THR A 81 17.55 3.05 -0.02
C THR A 81 16.99 1.69 0.33
N PHE A 82 17.80 0.67 0.24
CA PHE A 82 17.41 -0.73 0.46
C PHE A 82 16.33 -1.26 -0.49
N GLY A 83 16.09 -0.58 -1.63
CA GLY A 83 15.02 -0.92 -2.58
C GLY A 83 13.64 -0.41 -2.19
N LEU A 84 13.54 0.56 -1.25
CA LEU A 84 12.31 1.22 -0.86
C LEU A 84 12.16 2.58 -1.54
N HIS A 85 11.01 2.79 -2.13
CA HIS A 85 10.53 4.10 -2.59
C HIS A 85 9.57 4.65 -1.55
N VAL A 86 9.92 5.75 -0.91
CA VAL A 86 9.11 6.33 0.17
C VAL A 86 8.86 7.82 -0.02
N GLU A 87 7.68 8.25 0.40
CA GLU A 87 7.23 9.63 0.39
C GLU A 87 6.72 10.05 1.77
N ALA A 88 6.62 11.36 1.98
CA ALA A 88 6.05 11.89 3.21
C ALA A 88 4.57 11.51 3.34
N LEU A 89 4.18 11.00 4.51
CA LEU A 89 2.79 10.70 4.79
C LEU A 89 2.02 11.99 5.05
N THR A 90 1.15 12.38 4.12
CA THR A 90 0.27 13.54 4.29
C THR A 90 -1.04 13.14 4.99
N PRO A 91 -1.75 14.08 5.67
CA PRO A 91 -3.05 13.81 6.25
C PRO A 91 -4.10 13.33 5.24
N GLU A 92 -3.95 13.69 3.98
CA GLU A 92 -4.84 13.26 2.88
C GLU A 92 -4.58 11.81 2.53
N VAL A 93 -3.31 11.43 2.36
CA VAL A 93 -2.89 10.05 2.11
C VAL A 93 -3.29 9.15 3.29
N SER A 94 -3.07 9.61 4.55
CA SER A 94 -3.49 8.86 5.74
C SER A 94 -4.98 8.54 5.72
N ARG A 95 -5.83 9.52 5.39
CA ARG A 95 -7.27 9.32 5.29
C ARG A 95 -7.67 8.36 4.16
N HIS A 96 -6.98 8.43 3.02
CA HIS A 96 -7.20 7.50 1.90
C HIS A 96 -6.85 6.06 2.25
N LEU A 97 -5.79 5.88 3.05
CA LEU A 97 -5.39 4.57 3.56
C LEU A 97 -6.24 4.07 4.74
N GLY A 98 -7.25 4.82 5.18
CA GLY A 98 -8.04 4.47 6.35
C GLY A 98 -7.31 4.66 7.68
N LEU A 99 -6.18 5.37 7.67
CA LEU A 99 -5.40 5.69 8.86
C LEU A 99 -5.89 6.99 9.51
N SER A 100 -5.48 7.21 10.76
CA SER A 100 -5.74 8.50 11.42
C SER A 100 -5.06 9.65 10.66
N ALA A 101 -5.75 10.78 10.50
CA ALA A 101 -5.16 11.98 9.93
C ALA A 101 -3.99 12.55 10.75
N THR A 102 -3.82 12.08 11.99
CA THR A 102 -2.70 12.43 12.89
C THR A 102 -1.56 11.40 12.82
N GLN A 103 -1.69 10.35 12.00
CA GLN A 103 -0.62 9.40 11.79
C GLN A 103 0.55 10.09 11.11
N THR A 104 1.75 9.90 11.66
CA THR A 104 3.01 10.38 11.10
C THR A 104 3.83 9.20 10.58
N GLY A 105 4.73 9.48 9.66
CA GLY A 105 5.60 8.48 9.06
C GLY A 105 5.98 8.81 7.62
N VAL A 106 6.54 7.83 6.96
CA VAL A 106 6.72 7.82 5.51
C VAL A 106 5.99 6.63 4.92
N ILE A 107 5.36 6.83 3.77
CA ILE A 107 4.62 5.76 3.06
C ILE A 107 5.51 5.11 2.01
N VAL A 108 5.43 3.79 1.91
CA VAL A 108 6.01 3.02 0.81
C VAL A 108 5.11 3.15 -0.41
N THR A 109 5.61 3.77 -1.47
CA THR A 109 4.81 4.13 -2.67
C THR A 109 4.81 3.06 -3.74
N GLU A 110 5.83 2.21 -3.76
CA GLU A 110 5.99 1.13 -4.73
C GLU A 110 6.35 -0.17 -3.99
N ASP A 111 6.08 -1.32 -4.62
CA ASP A 111 6.60 -2.57 -4.11
C ASP A 111 8.13 -2.57 -4.21
N PRO A 112 8.82 -3.15 -3.22
CA PRO A 112 10.28 -3.15 -3.21
C PRO A 112 10.90 -3.77 -4.47
N ASP A 113 12.08 -3.29 -4.84
CA ASP A 113 12.85 -3.90 -5.93
C ASP A 113 13.09 -5.39 -5.67
N PRO A 114 12.85 -6.27 -6.64
CA PRO A 114 13.18 -7.69 -6.52
C PRO A 114 14.66 -7.87 -6.13
N THR A 115 14.94 -8.77 -5.21
CA THR A 115 16.29 -9.02 -4.67
C THR A 115 16.85 -7.89 -3.78
N SER A 116 16.02 -6.93 -3.39
CA SER A 116 16.43 -5.90 -2.43
C SER A 116 16.28 -6.36 -0.99
N PHE A 117 16.96 -5.68 -0.08
CA PHE A 117 16.80 -5.93 1.36
C PHE A 117 15.36 -5.70 1.85
N ALA A 118 14.66 -4.76 1.25
CA ALA A 118 13.25 -4.50 1.59
C ALA A 118 12.31 -5.64 1.15
N GLU A 119 12.59 -6.28 0.01
CA GLU A 119 11.85 -7.47 -0.42
C GLU A 119 12.10 -8.64 0.54
N ASP A 120 13.34 -8.85 0.99
CA ASP A 120 13.69 -9.86 1.99
C ASP A 120 12.93 -9.65 3.31
N LEU A 121 12.64 -8.41 3.66
CA LEU A 121 11.84 -8.04 4.82
C LEU A 121 10.33 -8.09 4.58
N ASN A 122 9.88 -8.41 3.37
CA ASN A 122 8.47 -8.46 2.98
C ASN A 122 7.72 -7.12 3.09
N PHE A 123 8.39 -6.00 2.83
CA PHE A 123 7.69 -4.73 2.69
C PHE A 123 6.69 -4.78 1.53
N ARG A 124 5.63 -3.99 1.65
CA ARG A 124 4.59 -3.87 0.63
C ARG A 124 4.23 -2.40 0.41
N ARG A 125 3.81 -2.11 -0.80
CA ARG A 125 3.24 -0.82 -1.15
C ARG A 125 2.06 -0.47 -0.23
N GLY A 126 1.97 0.78 0.19
CA GLY A 126 0.92 1.29 1.08
C GLY A 126 1.20 1.12 2.57
N GLU A 127 2.30 0.49 2.92
CA GLU A 127 2.77 0.43 4.31
C GLU A 127 3.38 1.76 4.74
N VAL A 128 3.14 2.14 6.00
CA VAL A 128 3.68 3.36 6.61
C VAL A 128 4.73 3.00 7.63
N ILE A 129 5.96 3.45 7.41
CA ILE A 129 7.07 3.30 8.35
C ILE A 129 6.93 4.39 9.41
N ALA A 130 6.60 4.00 10.64
CA ALA A 130 6.37 4.89 11.78
C ALA A 130 7.57 4.99 12.73
N GLU A 131 8.41 3.94 12.82
CA GLU A 131 9.62 3.93 13.65
C GLU A 131 10.71 3.08 12.98
N ILE A 132 11.96 3.46 13.19
CA ILE A 132 13.16 2.67 12.83
C ILE A 132 14.03 2.58 14.07
N ASN A 133 14.33 1.35 14.53
CA ASN A 133 15.12 1.10 15.77
C ASN A 133 14.64 1.93 16.96
N HIS A 134 13.31 1.95 17.20
CA HIS A 134 12.63 2.72 18.26
C HIS A 134 12.76 4.25 18.14
N VAL A 135 13.23 4.76 17.00
CA VAL A 135 13.24 6.18 16.69
C VAL A 135 12.00 6.50 15.85
N ALA A 136 11.14 7.37 16.34
CA ALA A 136 9.93 7.77 15.64
C ALA A 136 10.27 8.53 14.35
N ILE A 137 9.58 8.18 13.28
CA ILE A 137 9.67 8.82 11.97
C ILE A 137 8.41 9.68 11.79
N ASN A 138 8.60 10.99 11.75
CA ASN A 138 7.50 11.95 11.58
C ASN A 138 7.54 12.65 10.23
N SER A 139 8.67 12.57 9.56
CA SER A 139 8.94 13.25 8.29
C SER A 139 9.90 12.45 7.43
N ILE A 140 9.99 12.84 6.15
CA ILE A 140 10.99 12.28 5.22
C ILE A 140 12.42 12.57 5.70
N GLN A 141 12.65 13.69 6.39
CA GLN A 141 13.95 14.04 6.94
C GLN A 141 14.36 13.11 8.08
N ASP A 142 13.42 12.76 8.98
CA ASP A 142 13.68 11.79 10.04
C ASP A 142 14.04 10.43 9.47
N TYR A 143 13.33 10.01 8.40
CA TYR A 143 13.62 8.78 7.68
C TYR A 143 15.03 8.80 7.11
N LYS A 144 15.41 9.84 6.35
CA LYS A 144 16.76 10.00 5.77
C LYS A 144 17.83 9.90 6.86
N GLN A 145 17.67 10.64 7.96
CA GLN A 145 18.63 10.64 9.08
C GLN A 145 18.69 9.27 9.80
N ALA A 146 17.58 8.56 9.91
CA ALA A 146 17.56 7.24 10.53
C ALA A 146 18.29 6.23 9.65
N ILE A 147 18.03 6.24 8.34
CA ILE A 147 18.70 5.36 7.37
C ILE A 147 20.19 5.61 7.28
N GLU A 148 20.64 6.88 7.27
CA GLU A 148 22.07 7.25 7.21
C GLU A 148 22.87 6.74 8.42
N LYS A 149 22.24 6.54 9.56
CA LYS A 149 22.88 6.01 10.77
C LYS A 149 23.00 4.49 10.79
N LEU A 150 22.30 3.81 9.91
CA LEU A 150 22.35 2.37 9.80
C LEU A 150 23.68 1.92 9.17
N LYS A 151 24.25 0.84 9.71
CA LYS A 151 25.53 0.32 9.24
C LYS A 151 25.37 -1.10 8.70
N PRO A 152 26.14 -1.46 7.67
CA PRO A 152 26.19 -2.83 7.19
C PRO A 152 26.49 -3.82 8.33
N GLY A 153 25.78 -4.93 8.38
CA GLY A 153 25.88 -5.93 9.44
C GLY A 153 25.17 -5.58 10.75
N GLN A 154 24.48 -4.45 10.80
CA GLN A 154 23.65 -4.06 11.95
C GLN A 154 22.23 -4.60 11.81
N ASP A 155 21.64 -5.03 12.94
CA ASP A 155 20.22 -5.36 12.98
C ASP A 155 19.39 -4.08 12.93
N VAL A 156 18.31 -4.13 12.15
CA VAL A 156 17.34 -3.05 12.02
C VAL A 156 15.93 -3.58 12.27
N LEU A 157 15.13 -2.76 12.95
CA LEU A 157 13.73 -3.03 13.24
C LEU A 157 12.89 -1.86 12.72
N PHE A 158 11.99 -2.15 11.80
CA PHE A 158 10.99 -1.20 11.32
C PHE A 158 9.64 -1.51 11.97
N LYS A 159 9.01 -0.50 12.55
CA LYS A 159 7.61 -0.56 12.95
C LYS A 159 6.78 0.03 11.85
N VAL A 160 5.91 -0.78 11.30
CA VAL A 160 5.13 -0.48 10.12
C VAL A 160 3.64 -0.53 10.45
N ILE A 161 2.90 0.38 9.89
CA ILE A 161 1.45 0.49 10.06
C ILE A 161 0.80 0.38 8.68
N TYR A 162 -0.23 -0.43 8.58
CA TYR A 162 -1.07 -0.49 7.39
C TYR A 162 -2.55 -0.68 7.76
N ALA A 163 -3.44 -0.29 6.88
CA ALA A 163 -4.85 -0.59 7.01
C ALA A 163 -5.25 -1.61 5.93
N ASP A 164 -6.08 -2.58 6.32
CA ASP A 164 -6.67 -3.49 5.34
C ASP A 164 -7.86 -2.81 4.61
N GLY A 165 -8.35 -3.46 3.57
CA GLY A 165 -9.49 -2.95 2.79
C GLY A 165 -10.80 -2.80 3.59
N THR A 166 -10.83 -3.22 4.86
CA THR A 166 -11.97 -3.06 5.78
C THR A 166 -11.84 -1.82 6.68
N GLY A 167 -10.69 -1.14 6.62
CA GLY A 167 -10.35 0.00 7.46
C GLY A 167 -9.81 -0.40 8.84
N GLN A 168 -9.47 -1.66 9.04
CA GLN A 168 -8.80 -2.10 10.26
C GLN A 168 -7.30 -1.83 10.15
N VAL A 169 -6.75 -1.16 11.17
CA VAL A 169 -5.35 -0.76 11.22
C VAL A 169 -4.53 -1.81 11.97
N TYR A 170 -3.43 -2.20 11.37
CA TYR A 170 -2.49 -3.17 11.91
C TYR A 170 -1.12 -2.53 12.10
N THR A 171 -0.43 -3.01 13.12
CA THR A 171 0.99 -2.71 13.33
C THR A 171 1.78 -4.00 13.19
N VAL A 172 2.77 -3.98 12.30
CA VAL A 172 3.69 -5.09 12.07
C VAL A 172 5.12 -4.63 12.28
N PHE A 173 6.02 -5.58 12.46
CA PHE A 173 7.44 -5.31 12.61
C PHE A 173 8.21 -6.09 11.54
N HIS A 174 8.98 -5.37 10.74
CA HIS A 174 9.95 -5.96 9.82
C HIS A 174 11.34 -5.84 10.45
N ALA A 175 12.03 -6.96 10.58
CA ALA A 175 13.34 -7.01 11.21
C ALA A 175 14.33 -7.81 10.35
N GLY A 176 15.57 -7.36 10.29
CA GLY A 176 16.63 -8.05 9.58
C GLY A 176 17.99 -7.44 9.84
N THR A 177 19.02 -8.06 9.26
CA THR A 177 20.40 -7.57 9.33
C THR A 177 20.75 -6.90 8.01
N ILE A 178 21.22 -5.67 8.08
CA ILE A 178 21.56 -4.86 6.89
C ILE A 178 22.66 -5.56 6.09
N PRO A 179 22.48 -5.76 4.76
CA PRO A 179 23.45 -6.42 3.92
C PRO A 179 24.81 -5.72 3.94
N GLN A 180 25.87 -6.51 3.93
CA GLN A 180 27.22 -5.98 3.75
C GLN A 180 27.49 -5.75 2.26
N PRO A 181 28.10 -4.62 1.86
CA PRO A 181 28.46 -4.41 0.47
C PRO A 181 29.49 -5.47 0.04
N GLY A 182 29.07 -6.37 -0.85
CA GLY A 182 29.96 -7.37 -1.47
C GLY A 182 29.64 -8.85 -1.19
N GLN A 183 28.43 -9.18 -0.71
CA GLN A 183 27.94 -10.56 -0.77
C GLN A 183 26.86 -10.71 -1.83
#